data_a49efae7f1bb26dab37d0cd010678e28
#
_entry.id   a49efae7f1bb26dab37d0cd010678e28
#
_cell.length_a   1.000
_cell.length_b   1.000
_cell.length_c   1.000
_cell.angle_alpha   90.00
_cell.angle_beta   90.00
_cell.angle_gamma   90.00
#
_symmetry.space_group_name_H-M   'P 1'
#
loop_
_entity.id
_entity.type
_entity.pdbx_description
1 polymer ?
#
loop_
_entity_poly.entity_id
_entity_poly.type
_entity_poly.pdbx_seq_one_letter_code
_entity_poly.pdbx_strand_id
1 'polypeptide(L)'
;MRNVQNKPILWLAALLFAAAALPACDTIFGTKNDTMTDEIFEEGRQDPDLIVEEVGYAALVPFWDGFDQPTDITVGFDELVYVTDSEGVHVLDRAGRRYKTIPLRGAVSVVQDRLLNLYVSARYDTVITAVNPDITWDLAAVYKIRNANGAGDLQIVDILVHPFMDASRSTTISQRFRLDRNRVDNDELVQVTGVAVLANNDIYVSRRGPRNQSGQAVAVDNTVLIYTENRDAQGNRLGTMRNTAQIRTLNPNTPSLLSAVSVNDITTFIAPPQRDSFSPDLNFLVAQGAPDREIPFRVLWVNAVQTPDGLEYRSNPTLLARDTSRANSFLYDQNKFRNPTGIAYTADARAQILVVDAATDSLYLFQSNGIEGINPPPGSQQTKAINVSFGGKGNGPRQFDEPSGVAYFRRVVYVADKNNNRIARYKLNTDFE
;
A
#
# COMPACT_ATOMS: atom_id res chain seq x y z
N MET A 1 88.55 5.59 28.87
CA MET A 1 87.51 6.28 29.58
C MET A 1 86.23 6.01 28.85
N ARG A 2 85.20 5.40 29.49
CA ARG A 2 84.03 4.81 28.92
C ARG A 2 82.97 5.91 28.63
N ASN A 3 82.47 5.92 27.41
CA ASN A 3 81.30 6.65 27.07
C ASN A 3 80.03 5.86 27.47
N VAL A 4 79.37 6.35 28.50
CA VAL A 4 78.03 5.95 28.87
C VAL A 4 77.22 7.22 28.82
N GLN A 5 76.38 7.40 27.76
CA GLN A 5 75.20 8.25 27.79
C GLN A 5 74.57 8.29 26.39
N ASN A 6 73.43 7.59 26.21
CA ASN A 6 72.41 7.95 25.25
C ASN A 6 71.27 6.93 25.24
N LYS A 7 71.03 6.18 26.33
CA LYS A 7 69.87 5.25 26.39
C LYS A 7 68.56 5.84 26.83
N PRO A 8 68.42 6.99 27.53
CA PRO A 8 67.04 7.50 27.86
C PRO A 8 66.32 8.20 26.74
N ILE A 9 67.02 8.75 25.75
CA ILE A 9 66.39 9.49 24.64
C ILE A 9 65.71 8.56 23.66
N LEU A 10 66.21 7.34 23.43
CA LEU A 10 65.59 6.36 22.55
C LEU A 10 64.27 5.80 23.12
N TRP A 11 64.18 5.67 24.43
CA TRP A 11 62.94 5.21 25.08
C TRP A 11 61.87 6.29 25.12
N LEU A 12 62.26 7.55 25.27
CA LEU A 12 61.28 8.67 25.18
C LEU A 12 60.75 8.85 23.77
N ALA A 13 61.57 8.67 22.75
CA ALA A 13 61.14 8.72 21.35
C ALA A 13 60.22 7.54 20.99
N ALA A 14 60.46 6.33 21.51
CA ALA A 14 59.59 5.18 21.32
C ALA A 14 58.25 5.33 22.05
N LEU A 15 58.23 5.93 23.25
CA LEU A 15 56.99 6.21 23.98
C LEU A 15 56.15 7.35 23.33
N LEU A 16 56.79 8.37 22.79
CA LEU A 16 56.14 9.42 22.03
C LEU A 16 55.58 8.91 20.69
N PHE A 17 56.24 7.97 20.02
CA PHE A 17 55.72 7.35 18.80
C PHE A 17 54.56 6.39 19.08
N ALA A 18 54.58 5.67 20.21
CA ALA A 18 53.45 4.83 20.64
C ALA A 18 52.24 5.64 21.08
N ALA A 19 52.43 6.83 21.70
CA ALA A 19 51.32 7.72 22.08
C ALA A 19 50.70 8.47 20.89
N ALA A 20 51.47 8.68 19.80
CA ALA A 20 50.96 9.30 18.57
C ALA A 20 50.21 8.30 17.64
N ALA A 21 50.37 6.98 17.88
CA ALA A 21 49.68 5.96 17.06
C ALA A 21 48.29 5.58 17.58
N LEU A 22 47.89 6.04 18.78
CA LEU A 22 46.57 5.72 19.35
C LEU A 22 45.36 6.49 18.76
N PRO A 23 45.48 7.71 18.19
CA PRO A 23 44.37 8.33 17.48
C PRO A 23 44.29 7.97 15.98
N ALA A 24 45.23 7.17 15.44
CA ALA A 24 45.26 6.92 14.00
C ALA A 24 44.36 5.78 13.54
N CYS A 25 43.75 5.01 14.45
CA CYS A 25 42.81 3.96 14.07
C CYS A 25 41.48 4.52 13.56
N ASP A 26 41.02 5.65 14.10
CA ASP A 26 39.73 6.24 13.67
C ASP A 26 39.84 6.97 12.34
N THR A 27 41.04 7.42 11.95
CA THR A 27 41.27 8.16 10.69
C THR A 27 41.60 7.26 9.50
N ILE A 28 42.04 6.01 9.73
CA ILE A 28 42.39 5.07 8.65
C ILE A 28 41.30 4.06 8.37
N PHE A 29 40.44 3.75 9.36
CA PHE A 29 39.37 2.77 9.22
C PHE A 29 37.94 3.41 9.18
N GLY A 30 37.84 4.74 9.14
CA GLY A 30 36.60 5.44 9.24
C GLY A 30 35.97 5.31 10.64
N THR A 31 35.33 6.34 11.10
CA THR A 31 34.39 6.24 12.22
C THR A 31 33.27 5.29 11.77
N LYS A 32 33.03 4.24 12.57
CA LYS A 32 31.94 3.28 12.38
C LYS A 32 30.58 3.92 12.67
N ASN A 33 30.39 5.15 12.20
CA ASN A 33 29.11 5.82 12.13
C ASN A 33 28.58 5.70 10.71
N ASP A 34 28.45 4.46 10.25
CA ASP A 34 27.59 4.13 9.15
C ASP A 34 26.18 4.11 9.72
N THR A 35 25.52 5.27 9.68
CA THR A 35 24.14 5.45 10.11
C THR A 35 23.21 4.43 9.46
N MET A 36 23.52 3.96 8.25
CA MET A 36 22.76 2.90 7.58
C MET A 36 22.93 1.53 8.25
N THR A 37 24.13 1.21 8.74
CA THR A 37 24.37 -0.07 9.44
C THR A 37 23.75 -0.04 10.83
N ASP A 38 23.81 1.10 11.52
CA ASP A 38 23.17 1.27 12.82
C ASP A 38 21.64 1.28 12.69
N GLU A 39 21.09 1.88 11.66
CA GLU A 39 19.64 1.85 11.35
C GLU A 39 19.15 0.43 11.02
N ILE A 40 19.90 -0.36 10.28
CA ILE A 40 19.58 -1.78 10.01
C ILE A 40 19.66 -2.61 11.30
N PHE A 41 20.59 -2.30 12.19
CA PHE A 41 20.69 -2.93 13.51
C PHE A 41 19.59 -2.47 14.46
N GLU A 42 19.16 -1.21 14.40
CA GLU A 42 18.05 -0.71 15.21
C GLU A 42 16.70 -1.22 14.73
N GLU A 43 16.50 -1.43 13.42
CA GLU A 43 15.31 -2.14 12.91
C GLU A 43 15.17 -3.57 13.48
N GLY A 44 16.24 -4.15 13.98
CA GLY A 44 16.26 -5.47 14.64
C GLY A 44 16.19 -5.43 16.17
N ARG A 45 16.39 -4.28 16.80
CA ARG A 45 16.33 -4.16 18.26
C ARG A 45 14.89 -4.03 18.73
N GLN A 46 14.47 -5.00 19.51
CA GLN A 46 13.20 -4.92 20.22
C GLN A 46 13.43 -4.11 21.50
N ASP A 47 12.63 -3.05 21.69
CA ASP A 47 12.62 -2.32 22.95
C ASP A 47 12.13 -3.27 24.06
N PRO A 48 12.89 -3.47 25.15
CA PRO A 48 12.52 -4.38 26.23
C PRO A 48 11.14 -4.06 26.84
N ASP A 49 10.75 -2.79 26.87
CA ASP A 49 9.47 -2.35 27.41
C ASP A 49 8.29 -2.66 26.47
N LEU A 50 8.57 -3.07 25.23
CA LEU A 50 7.60 -3.42 24.21
C LEU A 50 7.62 -4.92 23.85
N ILE A 51 8.31 -5.74 24.64
CA ILE A 51 8.35 -7.20 24.46
C ILE A 51 6.94 -7.76 24.64
N VAL A 52 6.47 -8.42 23.63
CA VAL A 52 5.23 -9.19 23.69
C VAL A 52 5.58 -10.57 24.25
N GLU A 53 5.10 -10.89 25.45
CA GLU A 53 5.38 -12.18 26.13
C GLU A 53 4.89 -13.39 25.30
N GLU A 54 3.81 -13.19 24.54
CA GLU A 54 3.26 -14.18 23.62
C GLU A 54 3.67 -13.86 22.17
N VAL A 55 3.48 -14.83 21.27
CA VAL A 55 3.72 -14.60 19.83
C VAL A 55 2.78 -13.49 19.33
N GLY A 56 3.36 -12.43 18.80
CA GLY A 56 2.61 -11.28 18.33
C GLY A 56 3.48 -10.21 17.66
N TYR A 57 2.84 -9.14 17.22
CA TYR A 57 3.51 -8.00 16.66
C TYR A 57 4.12 -7.11 17.76
N ALA A 58 5.41 -6.84 17.65
CA ALA A 58 6.11 -5.83 18.42
C ALA A 58 6.17 -4.53 17.62
N ALA A 59 5.99 -3.40 18.32
CA ALA A 59 6.11 -2.08 17.70
C ALA A 59 7.58 -1.71 17.49
N LEU A 60 7.90 -1.18 16.31
CA LEU A 60 9.21 -0.63 15.97
C LEU A 60 9.18 0.88 16.21
N VAL A 61 9.54 1.29 17.41
CA VAL A 61 9.57 2.71 17.80
C VAL A 61 10.96 3.32 17.56
N PRO A 62 11.06 4.66 17.32
CA PRO A 62 9.93 5.59 17.24
C PRO A 62 9.11 5.37 15.97
N PHE A 63 7.80 5.62 16.04
CA PHE A 63 6.98 5.68 14.84
C PHE A 63 7.35 6.92 14.02
N TRP A 64 7.09 6.86 12.71
CA TRP A 64 7.38 8.01 11.86
C TRP A 64 6.27 9.03 11.95
N ASP A 65 6.62 10.28 12.18
CA ASP A 65 5.73 11.43 12.33
C ASP A 65 5.89 12.45 11.18
N GLY A 66 5.23 13.60 11.31
CA GLY A 66 5.32 14.68 10.33
C GLY A 66 4.46 14.47 9.09
N PHE A 67 3.37 13.71 9.19
CA PHE A 67 2.32 13.57 8.18
C PHE A 67 1.07 14.34 8.61
N ASP A 68 0.23 14.69 7.64
CA ASP A 68 -1.08 15.27 7.88
C ASP A 68 -2.18 14.34 7.38
N GLN A 69 -2.75 13.58 8.31
CA GLN A 69 -3.77 12.56 8.03
C GLN A 69 -3.37 11.58 6.91
N PRO A 70 -2.32 10.77 7.09
CA PRO A 70 -1.88 9.84 6.07
C PRO A 70 -3.01 8.92 5.65
N THR A 71 -3.17 8.74 4.33
CA THR A 71 -4.29 8.01 3.73
C THR A 71 -3.90 6.64 3.21
N ASP A 72 -2.67 6.49 2.70
CA ASP A 72 -2.17 5.21 2.18
C ASP A 72 -0.64 5.14 2.27
N ILE A 73 -0.11 3.93 2.18
CA ILE A 73 1.32 3.65 2.22
C ILE A 73 1.66 2.47 1.33
N THR A 74 2.75 2.58 0.60
CA THR A 74 3.32 1.45 -0.15
C THR A 74 4.84 1.47 -0.08
N VAL A 75 5.46 0.30 -0.24
CA VAL A 75 6.91 0.19 -0.48
C VAL A 75 7.12 -0.15 -1.95
N GLY A 76 7.88 0.69 -2.65
CA GLY A 76 8.12 0.55 -4.07
C GLY A 76 9.12 -0.57 -4.42
N PHE A 77 9.21 -0.89 -5.72
CA PHE A 77 10.23 -1.81 -6.26
C PHE A 77 11.65 -1.25 -6.13
N ASP A 78 11.79 0.03 -5.90
CA ASP A 78 13.04 0.73 -5.56
C ASP A 78 13.34 0.74 -4.04
N GLU A 79 12.55 0.03 -3.25
CA GLU A 79 12.64 -0.05 -1.79
C GLU A 79 12.39 1.27 -1.05
N LEU A 80 11.91 2.30 -1.74
CA LEU A 80 11.46 3.54 -1.10
C LEU A 80 10.04 3.37 -0.57
N VAL A 81 9.73 4.12 0.46
CA VAL A 81 8.40 4.15 1.06
C VAL A 81 7.67 5.40 0.55
N TYR A 82 6.47 5.18 0.04
CA TYR A 82 5.60 6.22 -0.48
C TYR A 82 4.38 6.32 0.40
N VAL A 83 4.12 7.51 0.93
CA VAL A 83 2.99 7.79 1.82
C VAL A 83 2.17 8.92 1.21
N THR A 84 0.87 8.73 1.10
CA THR A 84 -0.06 9.80 0.73
C THR A 84 -0.66 10.45 1.97
N ASP A 85 -0.81 11.76 1.92
CA ASP A 85 -1.51 12.55 2.92
C ASP A 85 -2.15 13.81 2.29
N SER A 86 -2.58 14.78 3.10
CA SER A 86 -3.23 16.01 2.61
C SER A 86 -2.31 16.88 1.73
N GLU A 87 -0.99 16.79 1.87
CA GLU A 87 -0.01 17.55 1.08
C GLU A 87 0.28 16.90 -0.28
N GLY A 88 0.09 15.57 -0.39
CA GLY A 88 0.36 14.79 -1.60
C GLY A 88 1.06 13.47 -1.31
N VAL A 89 2.20 13.23 -1.97
CA VAL A 89 2.98 12.00 -1.80
C VAL A 89 4.34 12.31 -1.19
N HIS A 90 4.62 11.73 -0.04
CA HIS A 90 5.93 11.76 0.59
C HIS A 90 6.77 10.57 0.15
N VAL A 91 8.01 10.82 -0.23
CA VAL A 91 8.99 9.80 -0.61
C VAL A 91 10.01 9.70 0.52
N LEU A 92 10.08 8.51 1.14
CA LEU A 92 10.94 8.26 2.29
C LEU A 92 11.87 7.07 2.00
N ASP A 93 12.97 7.01 2.74
CA ASP A 93 13.73 5.76 2.86
C ASP A 93 13.08 4.80 3.88
N ARG A 94 13.66 3.63 4.04
CA ARG A 94 13.17 2.63 4.99
C ARG A 94 13.36 3.01 6.46
N ALA A 95 14.21 3.99 6.73
CA ALA A 95 14.39 4.58 8.06
C ALA A 95 13.37 5.68 8.38
N GLY A 96 12.56 6.08 7.40
CA GLY A 96 11.55 7.13 7.55
C GLY A 96 12.05 8.52 7.25
N ARG A 97 13.29 8.65 6.73
CA ARG A 97 13.80 9.97 6.33
C ARG A 97 13.13 10.42 5.04
N ARG A 98 12.49 11.56 5.09
CA ARG A 98 11.81 12.14 3.94
C ARG A 98 12.81 12.77 2.98
N TYR A 99 12.86 12.26 1.74
CA TYR A 99 13.65 12.84 0.67
C TYR A 99 12.93 13.99 -0.04
N LYS A 100 11.61 13.83 -0.21
CA LYS A 100 10.84 14.67 -1.12
C LYS A 100 9.36 14.57 -0.82
N THR A 101 8.65 15.64 -1.09
CA THR A 101 7.18 15.67 -1.18
C THR A 101 6.78 16.04 -2.62
N ILE A 102 5.87 15.28 -3.21
CA ILE A 102 5.27 15.54 -4.51
C ILE A 102 3.87 16.10 -4.24
N PRO A 103 3.64 17.41 -4.42
CA PRO A 103 2.35 18.00 -4.10
C PRO A 103 1.28 17.52 -5.07
N LEU A 104 0.24 16.89 -4.54
CA LEU A 104 -0.92 16.40 -5.28
C LEU A 104 -2.17 16.56 -4.41
N ARG A 105 -3.10 17.39 -4.86
CA ARG A 105 -4.33 17.67 -4.12
C ARG A 105 -5.22 16.42 -4.05
N GLY A 106 -5.61 16.05 -2.84
CA GLY A 106 -6.53 14.94 -2.58
C GLY A 106 -5.93 13.58 -2.94
N ALA A 107 -4.63 13.38 -2.70
CA ALA A 107 -3.98 12.08 -2.82
C ALA A 107 -4.53 11.11 -1.77
N VAL A 108 -4.97 9.91 -2.20
CA VAL A 108 -5.58 8.92 -1.30
C VAL A 108 -5.02 7.52 -1.43
N SER A 109 -4.43 7.15 -2.55
CA SER A 109 -3.79 5.83 -2.74
C SER A 109 -2.56 5.96 -3.60
N VAL A 110 -1.56 5.12 -3.34
CA VAL A 110 -0.27 5.12 -4.04
C VAL A 110 0.26 3.71 -4.24
N VAL A 111 0.75 3.44 -5.45
CA VAL A 111 1.42 2.17 -5.78
C VAL A 111 2.49 2.41 -6.85
N GLN A 112 3.53 1.59 -6.86
CA GLN A 112 4.59 1.64 -7.89
C GLN A 112 4.53 0.39 -8.77
N ASP A 113 4.73 0.56 -10.08
CA ASP A 113 4.88 -0.55 -11.00
C ASP A 113 6.35 -1.04 -11.11
N ARG A 114 6.55 -2.16 -11.80
CA ARG A 114 7.89 -2.75 -12.00
C ARG A 114 8.83 -1.91 -12.88
N LEU A 115 8.30 -0.88 -13.53
CA LEU A 115 9.05 0.11 -14.30
C LEU A 115 9.37 1.36 -13.48
N LEU A 116 9.09 1.32 -12.18
CA LEU A 116 9.26 2.41 -11.22
C LEU A 116 8.39 3.64 -11.52
N ASN A 117 7.28 3.45 -12.28
CA ASN A 117 6.28 4.51 -12.37
C ASN A 117 5.39 4.45 -11.13
N LEU A 118 5.15 5.60 -10.53
CA LEU A 118 4.23 5.73 -9.40
C LEU A 118 2.84 6.06 -9.94
N TYR A 119 1.84 5.35 -9.44
CA TYR A 119 0.44 5.65 -9.70
C TYR A 119 -0.19 6.19 -8.42
N VAL A 120 -0.81 7.36 -8.51
CA VAL A 120 -1.40 8.06 -7.36
C VAL A 120 -2.82 8.43 -7.69
N SER A 121 -3.78 7.94 -6.92
CA SER A 121 -5.14 8.45 -7.02
C SER A 121 -5.26 9.78 -6.29
N ALA A 122 -5.82 10.78 -6.97
CA ALA A 122 -5.92 12.15 -6.48
C ALA A 122 -7.07 12.90 -7.17
N ARG A 123 -7.09 14.21 -7.07
CA ARG A 123 -8.08 15.08 -7.72
C ARG A 123 -7.42 15.89 -8.84
N TYR A 124 -8.18 16.14 -9.91
CA TYR A 124 -7.74 16.90 -11.06
C TYR A 124 -8.80 17.91 -11.51
N ASP A 125 -8.40 19.17 -11.66
CA ASP A 125 -9.28 20.22 -12.17
C ASP A 125 -9.35 20.17 -13.70
N THR A 126 -10.51 19.80 -14.24
CA THR A 126 -10.77 19.79 -15.67
C THR A 126 -11.53 21.05 -16.06
N VAL A 127 -10.91 21.89 -16.89
CA VAL A 127 -11.54 23.12 -17.37
C VAL A 127 -12.24 22.88 -18.71
N ILE A 128 -13.52 23.24 -18.75
CA ILE A 128 -14.36 23.14 -19.94
C ILE A 128 -14.52 24.53 -20.54
N THR A 129 -13.85 24.77 -21.64
CA THR A 129 -13.87 26.04 -22.38
C THR A 129 -14.94 26.08 -23.48
N ALA A 130 -15.65 24.98 -23.72
CA ALA A 130 -16.72 24.89 -24.75
C ALA A 130 -18.03 25.63 -24.35
N VAL A 131 -18.08 26.15 -23.13
CA VAL A 131 -19.17 26.92 -22.56
C VAL A 131 -18.69 28.29 -22.08
N ASN A 132 -19.53 29.30 -22.08
CA ASN A 132 -19.19 30.62 -21.58
C ASN A 132 -20.14 30.97 -20.41
N PRO A 133 -19.60 31.27 -19.21
CA PRO A 133 -18.20 31.20 -18.80
C PRO A 133 -17.66 29.78 -18.74
N ASP A 134 -16.33 29.64 -18.73
CA ASP A 134 -15.64 28.37 -18.52
C ASP A 134 -16.09 27.69 -17.20
N ILE A 135 -16.22 26.38 -17.23
CA ILE A 135 -16.59 25.60 -16.04
C ILE A 135 -15.41 24.72 -15.63
N THR A 136 -15.00 24.84 -14.38
CA THR A 136 -13.98 23.96 -13.78
C THR A 136 -14.69 22.85 -13.00
N TRP A 137 -14.25 21.62 -13.22
CA TRP A 137 -14.72 20.41 -12.59
C TRP A 137 -13.63 19.78 -11.77
N ASP A 138 -13.92 19.46 -10.51
CA ASP A 138 -13.04 18.72 -9.63
C ASP A 138 -13.32 17.21 -9.79
N LEU A 139 -12.48 16.51 -10.57
CA LEU A 139 -12.70 15.12 -10.92
C LEU A 139 -11.67 14.19 -10.28
N ALA A 140 -12.08 12.96 -9.99
CA ALA A 140 -11.15 11.92 -9.56
C ALA A 140 -10.20 11.54 -10.71
N ALA A 141 -8.93 11.35 -10.40
CA ALA A 141 -7.92 11.00 -11.37
C ALA A 141 -6.87 10.06 -10.80
N VAL A 142 -6.18 9.33 -11.67
CA VAL A 142 -4.95 8.61 -11.35
C VAL A 142 -3.79 9.26 -12.11
N TYR A 143 -2.80 9.72 -11.38
CA TYR A 143 -1.57 10.28 -11.95
C TYR A 143 -0.56 9.16 -12.14
N LYS A 144 0.03 9.08 -13.35
CA LYS A 144 1.19 8.24 -13.63
C LYS A 144 2.43 9.12 -13.62
N ILE A 145 3.32 8.87 -12.66
CA ILE A 145 4.49 9.71 -12.39
C ILE A 145 5.76 8.90 -12.59
N ARG A 146 6.69 9.41 -13.38
CA ARG A 146 8.03 8.85 -13.57
C ARG A 146 9.05 9.62 -12.75
N ASN A 147 10.12 8.93 -12.34
CA ASN A 147 11.23 9.50 -11.55
C ASN A 147 10.77 10.09 -10.19
N ALA A 148 9.74 9.50 -9.60
CA ALA A 148 9.31 9.89 -8.26
C ALA A 148 10.41 9.68 -7.22
N ASN A 149 11.28 8.68 -7.41
CA ASN A 149 12.42 8.35 -6.57
C ASN A 149 13.62 9.32 -6.68
N GLY A 150 13.55 10.33 -7.56
CA GLY A 150 14.64 11.28 -7.74
C GLY A 150 15.76 10.82 -8.68
N ALA A 151 15.61 9.69 -9.39
CA ALA A 151 16.58 9.23 -10.38
C ALA A 151 16.70 10.16 -11.61
N GLY A 152 15.86 11.16 -11.73
CA GLY A 152 15.81 12.18 -12.76
C GLY A 152 14.74 13.21 -12.49
N ASP A 153 14.47 14.09 -13.45
CA ASP A 153 13.39 15.06 -13.34
C ASP A 153 12.05 14.35 -13.22
N LEU A 154 11.27 14.76 -12.23
CA LEU A 154 9.92 14.25 -12.01
C LEU A 154 9.04 14.59 -13.22
N GLN A 155 8.35 13.60 -13.76
CA GLN A 155 7.47 13.75 -14.91
C GLN A 155 6.09 13.15 -14.64
N ILE A 156 5.06 13.93 -14.79
CA ILE A 156 3.69 13.43 -14.90
C ILE A 156 3.53 12.92 -16.34
N VAL A 157 3.51 11.60 -16.52
CA VAL A 157 3.46 10.96 -17.83
C VAL A 157 2.06 10.90 -18.37
N ASP A 158 1.07 10.70 -17.46
CA ASP A 158 -0.35 10.58 -17.81
C ASP A 158 -1.22 10.97 -16.63
N ILE A 159 -2.45 11.41 -16.93
CA ILE A 159 -3.49 11.71 -15.95
C ILE A 159 -4.78 11.04 -16.42
N LEU A 160 -5.18 9.98 -15.73
CA LEU A 160 -6.36 9.18 -16.05
C LEU A 160 -7.58 9.79 -15.37
N VAL A 161 -8.20 10.77 -16.00
CA VAL A 161 -9.31 11.52 -15.42
C VAL A 161 -10.61 10.73 -15.59
N HIS A 162 -11.24 10.40 -14.45
CA HIS A 162 -12.56 9.79 -14.46
C HIS A 162 -13.64 10.89 -14.35
N PRO A 163 -14.77 10.77 -15.02
CA PRO A 163 -15.27 9.60 -15.77
C PRO A 163 -14.93 9.58 -17.26
N PHE A 164 -14.16 10.52 -17.78
CA PHE A 164 -13.85 10.61 -19.20
C PHE A 164 -13.07 9.41 -19.74
N MET A 165 -12.33 8.75 -18.87
CA MET A 165 -11.56 7.55 -19.20
C MET A 165 -12.41 6.28 -19.03
N ASP A 166 -13.67 6.40 -18.70
CA ASP A 166 -14.59 5.27 -18.59
C ASP A 166 -15.07 4.87 -19.98
N ALA A 167 -14.73 3.66 -20.43
CA ALA A 167 -15.10 3.13 -21.74
C ALA A 167 -16.63 2.99 -21.94
N SER A 168 -17.42 2.97 -20.86
CA SER A 168 -18.88 2.89 -20.93
C SER A 168 -19.57 4.22 -21.19
N ARG A 169 -18.81 5.33 -21.18
CA ARG A 169 -19.35 6.69 -21.33
C ARG A 169 -18.92 7.34 -22.64
N SER A 170 -19.64 8.39 -23.03
CA SER A 170 -19.28 9.17 -24.22
C SER A 170 -17.88 9.72 -24.11
N THR A 171 -17.07 9.51 -25.15
CA THR A 171 -15.69 9.97 -25.22
C THR A 171 -15.57 11.47 -25.51
N THR A 172 -16.67 12.14 -25.85
CA THR A 172 -16.67 13.57 -26.19
C THR A 172 -17.02 14.40 -24.95
N ILE A 173 -16.02 15.00 -24.34
CA ILE A 173 -16.14 15.89 -23.18
C ILE A 173 -17.28 16.92 -23.40
N SER A 174 -17.32 17.58 -24.55
CA SER A 174 -18.34 18.59 -24.85
C SER A 174 -19.76 18.06 -24.90
N GLN A 175 -19.98 16.85 -25.41
CA GLN A 175 -21.31 16.22 -25.43
C GLN A 175 -21.77 15.83 -24.05
N ARG A 176 -20.87 15.28 -23.26
CA ARG A 176 -21.14 14.85 -21.91
C ARG A 176 -21.55 16.00 -21.01
N PHE A 177 -20.79 17.07 -20.97
CA PHE A 177 -21.11 18.25 -20.18
C PHE A 177 -22.38 18.98 -20.65
N ARG A 178 -22.74 18.86 -21.93
CA ARG A 178 -24.03 19.36 -22.42
C ARG A 178 -25.21 18.54 -21.94
N LEU A 179 -25.07 17.22 -21.99
CA LEU A 179 -26.15 16.28 -21.68
C LEU A 179 -26.40 16.15 -20.18
N ASP A 180 -25.34 16.25 -19.40
CA ASP A 180 -25.38 16.00 -17.97
C ASP A 180 -25.16 17.27 -17.11
N ARG A 181 -25.49 18.44 -17.64
CA ARG A 181 -25.35 19.70 -16.90
C ARG A 181 -26.02 19.67 -15.53
N ASN A 182 -27.06 18.87 -15.37
CA ASN A 182 -27.78 18.63 -14.11
C ASN A 182 -27.19 17.46 -13.31
N ARG A 183 -26.14 16.78 -13.83
CA ARG A 183 -25.43 15.67 -13.20
C ARG A 183 -23.95 15.99 -12.90
N VAL A 184 -23.59 17.22 -13.03
CA VAL A 184 -22.28 17.79 -12.73
C VAL A 184 -21.78 17.26 -11.39
N ASP A 185 -22.60 17.43 -10.38
CA ASP A 185 -22.28 17.07 -9.00
C ASP A 185 -22.03 15.57 -8.82
N ASN A 186 -22.67 14.73 -9.62
CA ASN A 186 -22.50 13.27 -9.52
C ASN A 186 -21.12 12.81 -10.02
N ASP A 187 -20.57 13.45 -11.05
CA ASP A 187 -19.23 13.10 -11.54
C ASP A 187 -18.14 13.56 -10.57
N GLU A 188 -18.34 14.68 -9.92
CA GLU A 188 -17.42 15.18 -8.88
C GLU A 188 -17.46 14.34 -7.60
N LEU A 189 -18.58 13.65 -7.33
CA LEU A 189 -18.70 12.72 -6.21
C LEU A 189 -18.00 11.38 -6.44
N VAL A 190 -17.58 11.08 -7.66
CA VAL A 190 -16.80 9.88 -7.96
C VAL A 190 -15.45 9.96 -7.26
N GLN A 191 -15.04 8.85 -6.66
CA GLN A 191 -13.76 8.68 -6.00
C GLN A 191 -13.02 7.51 -6.62
N VAL A 192 -11.73 7.66 -6.76
CA VAL A 192 -10.78 6.57 -6.99
C VAL A 192 -10.11 6.29 -5.66
N THR A 193 -10.41 5.14 -5.08
CA THR A 193 -10.06 4.83 -3.69
C THR A 193 -8.81 4.00 -3.55
N GLY A 194 -8.45 3.22 -4.58
CA GLY A 194 -7.26 2.39 -4.58
C GLY A 194 -6.75 2.12 -5.99
N VAL A 195 -5.47 1.92 -6.11
CA VAL A 195 -4.78 1.50 -7.33
C VAL A 195 -3.90 0.31 -7.01
N ALA A 196 -3.97 -0.75 -7.83
CA ALA A 196 -3.10 -1.92 -7.69
C ALA A 196 -2.44 -2.25 -9.04
N VAL A 197 -1.18 -2.67 -9.00
CA VAL A 197 -0.42 -2.99 -10.21
C VAL A 197 -0.40 -4.50 -10.47
N LEU A 198 -0.36 -4.87 -11.74
CA LEU A 198 -0.18 -6.23 -12.21
C LEU A 198 1.26 -6.48 -12.66
N ALA A 199 1.66 -7.73 -12.77
CA ALA A 199 3.01 -8.11 -13.16
C ALA A 199 3.44 -7.58 -14.54
N ASN A 200 2.47 -7.36 -15.45
CA ASN A 200 2.69 -6.78 -16.78
C ASN A 200 2.67 -5.24 -16.78
N ASN A 201 2.54 -4.59 -15.61
CA ASN A 201 2.37 -3.16 -15.36
C ASN A 201 1.02 -2.59 -15.84
N ASP A 202 0.03 -3.41 -16.11
CA ASP A 202 -1.36 -2.97 -16.14
C ASP A 202 -1.81 -2.65 -14.72
N ILE A 203 -2.88 -1.87 -14.57
CA ILE A 203 -3.37 -1.48 -13.26
C ILE A 203 -4.86 -1.77 -13.09
N TYR A 204 -5.21 -2.12 -11.88
CA TYR A 204 -6.57 -2.10 -11.39
C TYR A 204 -6.81 -0.80 -10.62
N VAL A 205 -7.97 -0.19 -10.85
CA VAL A 205 -8.36 1.06 -10.23
C VAL A 205 -9.73 0.87 -9.59
N SER A 206 -9.82 0.95 -8.29
CA SER A 206 -11.09 0.84 -7.59
C SER A 206 -11.83 2.18 -7.64
N ARG A 207 -13.06 2.12 -8.12
CA ARG A 207 -13.97 3.25 -8.24
C ARG A 207 -15.09 3.13 -7.23
N ARG A 208 -15.33 4.20 -6.49
CA ARG A 208 -16.48 4.40 -5.63
C ARG A 208 -17.21 5.69 -6.04
N GLY A 209 -18.52 5.68 -6.03
CA GLY A 209 -19.24 6.88 -6.41
C GLY A 209 -20.74 6.79 -6.21
N PRO A 210 -21.48 7.79 -6.70
CA PRO A 210 -22.93 7.81 -6.62
C PRO A 210 -23.51 6.61 -7.36
N ARG A 211 -24.58 6.06 -6.84
CA ARG A 211 -25.24 4.91 -7.46
C ARG A 211 -25.80 5.27 -8.82
N ASN A 212 -25.57 4.41 -9.78
CA ASN A 212 -26.25 4.49 -11.05
C ASN A 212 -27.76 4.24 -10.84
N GLN A 213 -28.56 5.01 -11.52
CA GLN A 213 -30.00 4.76 -11.52
C GLN A 213 -30.29 3.48 -12.32
N SER A 214 -31.25 2.70 -11.84
CA SER A 214 -31.72 1.50 -12.54
C SER A 214 -32.09 1.82 -13.98
N GLY A 215 -31.63 1.01 -14.93
CA GLY A 215 -31.95 1.14 -16.36
C GLY A 215 -31.00 2.01 -17.18
N GLN A 216 -29.97 2.61 -16.59
CA GLN A 216 -28.92 3.31 -17.34
C GLN A 216 -27.77 2.38 -17.70
N ALA A 217 -27.32 2.41 -18.96
CA ALA A 217 -26.16 1.68 -19.45
C ALA A 217 -24.84 2.36 -19.04
N VAL A 218 -24.78 2.88 -17.83
CA VAL A 218 -23.63 3.62 -17.28
C VAL A 218 -22.79 2.68 -16.43
N ALA A 219 -21.52 3.04 -16.22
CA ALA A 219 -20.61 2.30 -15.35
C ALA A 219 -21.23 2.01 -13.97
N VAL A 220 -20.99 0.81 -13.47
CA VAL A 220 -21.45 0.43 -12.13
C VAL A 220 -20.78 1.34 -11.10
N ASP A 221 -21.50 1.81 -10.11
CA ASP A 221 -21.03 2.76 -9.11
C ASP A 221 -19.74 2.33 -8.41
N ASN A 222 -19.77 1.10 -7.93
CA ASN A 222 -18.63 0.50 -7.26
C ASN A 222 -18.08 -0.62 -8.16
N THR A 223 -16.92 -0.40 -8.71
CA THR A 223 -16.31 -1.35 -9.64
C THR A 223 -14.80 -1.23 -9.61
N VAL A 224 -14.13 -2.17 -10.26
CA VAL A 224 -12.73 -2.11 -10.59
C VAL A 224 -12.59 -1.86 -12.09
N LEU A 225 -11.86 -0.80 -12.44
CA LEU A 225 -11.51 -0.45 -13.80
C LEU A 225 -10.13 -1.05 -14.13
N ILE A 226 -9.96 -1.49 -15.38
CA ILE A 226 -8.71 -2.06 -15.86
C ILE A 226 -8.09 -1.09 -16.85
N TYR A 227 -6.86 -0.69 -16.59
CA TYR A 227 -6.09 0.15 -17.49
C TYR A 227 -4.85 -0.58 -17.99
N THR A 228 -4.62 -0.48 -19.29
CA THR A 228 -3.49 -1.07 -19.99
C THR A 228 -2.68 0.03 -20.67
N GLU A 229 -1.36 -0.11 -20.70
CA GLU A 229 -0.51 0.86 -21.35
C GLU A 229 -0.68 0.83 -22.87
N ASN A 230 -0.82 2.02 -23.46
CA ASN A 230 -0.87 2.19 -24.90
C ASN A 230 0.45 1.78 -25.56
N ARG A 231 0.34 1.16 -26.76
CA ARG A 231 1.47 0.78 -27.58
C ARG A 231 1.31 1.33 -28.98
N ASP A 232 2.42 1.62 -29.63
CA ASP A 232 2.43 1.97 -31.05
C ASP A 232 2.22 0.71 -31.95
N ALA A 233 2.19 0.92 -33.27
CA ALA A 233 2.01 -0.16 -34.23
C ALA A 233 3.18 -1.18 -34.21
N GLN A 234 4.33 -0.82 -33.68
CA GLN A 234 5.52 -1.65 -33.51
C GLN A 234 5.54 -2.37 -32.15
N GLY A 235 4.55 -2.10 -31.27
CA GLY A 235 4.46 -2.69 -29.94
C GLY A 235 5.25 -1.94 -28.84
N ASN A 236 5.87 -0.80 -29.16
CA ASN A 236 6.59 0.01 -28.16
C ASN A 236 5.61 0.70 -27.23
N ARG A 237 5.99 0.85 -25.98
CA ARG A 237 5.20 1.52 -24.96
C ARG A 237 5.17 3.03 -25.19
N LEU A 238 3.97 3.62 -25.13
CA LEU A 238 3.78 5.07 -25.30
C LEU A 238 3.79 5.83 -23.96
N GLY A 239 3.78 5.11 -22.85
CA GLY A 239 3.73 5.71 -21.52
C GLY A 239 2.32 6.04 -21.03
N THR A 240 1.41 6.39 -21.91
CA THR A 240 0.01 6.68 -21.60
C THR A 240 -0.80 5.40 -21.39
N MET A 241 -1.89 5.49 -20.62
CA MET A 241 -2.77 4.37 -20.31
C MET A 241 -4.14 4.55 -20.97
N ARG A 242 -4.85 3.45 -21.15
CA ARG A 242 -6.25 3.45 -21.62
C ARG A 242 -7.08 2.51 -20.76
N ASN A 243 -8.32 2.88 -20.52
CA ASN A 243 -9.29 1.97 -19.94
C ASN A 243 -9.65 0.89 -20.96
N THR A 244 -9.45 -0.37 -20.61
CA THR A 244 -9.73 -1.52 -21.49
C THR A 244 -10.97 -2.29 -21.05
N ALA A 245 -11.28 -2.28 -19.77
CA ALA A 245 -12.44 -2.98 -19.22
C ALA A 245 -12.85 -2.44 -17.85
N GLN A 246 -14.03 -2.87 -17.42
CA GLN A 246 -14.51 -2.74 -16.04
C GLN A 246 -15.06 -4.08 -15.56
N ILE A 247 -14.86 -4.38 -14.30
CA ILE A 247 -15.31 -5.64 -13.71
C ILE A 247 -16.75 -5.49 -13.24
N ARG A 248 -17.69 -5.74 -14.17
CA ARG A 248 -19.14 -5.56 -13.94
C ARG A 248 -19.76 -6.59 -12.99
N THR A 249 -19.06 -7.70 -12.75
CA THR A 249 -19.54 -8.75 -11.84
C THR A 249 -19.50 -8.35 -10.37
N LEU A 250 -18.78 -7.29 -10.04
CA LEU A 250 -18.85 -6.66 -8.72
C LEU A 250 -20.15 -5.85 -8.60
N ASN A 251 -21.28 -6.54 -8.53
CA ASN A 251 -22.60 -5.92 -8.56
C ASN A 251 -23.13 -5.63 -7.16
N PRO A 252 -23.38 -4.35 -6.80
CA PRO A 252 -23.87 -4.01 -5.47
C PRO A 252 -25.32 -4.41 -5.19
N ASN A 253 -26.09 -4.78 -6.22
CA ASN A 253 -27.51 -5.09 -6.07
C ASN A 253 -27.78 -6.56 -5.67
N THR A 254 -26.78 -7.40 -5.74
CA THR A 254 -26.91 -8.82 -5.38
C THR A 254 -25.95 -9.14 -4.27
N PRO A 255 -26.37 -9.21 -3.00
CA PRO A 255 -25.49 -9.58 -1.89
C PRO A 255 -24.85 -10.94 -2.15
N SER A 256 -23.56 -10.96 -2.36
CA SER A 256 -22.77 -12.16 -2.64
C SER A 256 -21.30 -11.88 -2.34
N LEU A 257 -20.46 -12.89 -2.52
CA LEU A 257 -18.99 -12.74 -2.45
C LEU A 257 -18.41 -11.83 -3.56
N LEU A 258 -19.24 -11.30 -4.45
CA LEU A 258 -18.85 -10.34 -5.48
C LEU A 258 -19.59 -9.00 -5.33
N SER A 259 -20.28 -8.79 -4.22
CA SER A 259 -21.01 -7.53 -3.97
C SER A 259 -20.04 -6.44 -3.53
N ALA A 260 -19.68 -5.55 -4.42
CA ALA A 260 -18.92 -4.36 -4.08
C ALA A 260 -19.88 -3.17 -3.86
N VAL A 261 -20.07 -2.77 -2.62
CA VAL A 261 -21.00 -1.71 -2.23
C VAL A 261 -20.30 -0.37 -2.01
N SER A 262 -19.07 -0.40 -1.52
CA SER A 262 -18.27 0.79 -1.27
C SER A 262 -16.81 0.38 -1.18
N VAL A 263 -16.14 0.25 -2.31
CA VAL A 263 -14.73 -0.16 -2.35
C VAL A 263 -13.87 0.92 -1.73
N ASN A 264 -13.07 0.55 -0.74
CA ASN A 264 -12.14 1.43 -0.05
C ASN A 264 -10.71 1.26 -0.56
N ASP A 265 -10.29 0.00 -0.82
CA ASP A 265 -8.94 -0.29 -1.25
C ASP A 265 -8.87 -1.58 -2.07
N ILE A 266 -7.77 -1.75 -2.81
CA ILE A 266 -7.52 -2.90 -3.67
C ILE A 266 -6.03 -3.28 -3.64
N THR A 267 -5.73 -4.57 -3.62
CA THR A 267 -4.37 -5.08 -3.77
C THR A 267 -4.30 -6.31 -4.69
N THR A 268 -3.19 -6.47 -5.39
CA THR A 268 -2.87 -7.67 -6.16
C THR A 268 -1.90 -8.56 -5.39
N PHE A 269 -1.59 -9.75 -5.95
CA PHE A 269 -0.68 -10.71 -5.32
C PHE A 269 0.80 -10.46 -5.67
N ILE A 270 1.13 -9.24 -6.05
CA ILE A 270 2.46 -8.82 -6.44
C ILE A 270 3.00 -7.87 -5.38
N ALA A 271 4.20 -8.19 -4.88
CA ALA A 271 4.90 -7.31 -3.96
C ALA A 271 6.31 -7.01 -4.46
N PRO A 272 6.81 -5.80 -4.20
CA PRO A 272 8.22 -5.49 -4.35
C PRO A 272 9.02 -6.16 -3.23
N PRO A 273 10.29 -6.35 -3.40
CA PRO A 273 11.09 -6.78 -4.54
C PRO A 273 11.32 -8.29 -4.53
N GLN A 274 10.48 -9.03 -3.80
CA GLN A 274 10.71 -10.42 -3.42
C GLN A 274 10.44 -11.40 -4.57
N ARG A 275 10.04 -10.90 -5.72
CA ARG A 275 9.68 -11.74 -6.84
C ARG A 275 10.56 -11.52 -8.04
N ASP A 276 11.43 -12.48 -8.25
CA ASP A 276 12.21 -12.60 -9.48
C ASP A 276 11.36 -13.16 -10.62
N SER A 277 10.27 -13.87 -10.29
CA SER A 277 9.40 -14.49 -11.28
C SER A 277 8.23 -13.60 -11.67
N PHE A 278 7.99 -13.50 -12.97
CA PHE A 278 6.76 -12.95 -13.52
C PHE A 278 5.60 -13.89 -13.18
N SER A 279 4.61 -13.40 -12.42
CA SER A 279 3.37 -14.11 -12.18
C SER A 279 2.28 -13.52 -13.06
N PRO A 280 1.65 -14.30 -13.95
CA PRO A 280 0.51 -13.83 -14.73
C PRO A 280 -0.78 -13.76 -13.91
N ASP A 281 -0.69 -13.88 -12.58
CA ASP A 281 -1.84 -13.85 -11.70
C ASP A 281 -2.56 -12.49 -11.79
N LEU A 282 -3.82 -12.54 -12.20
CA LEU A 282 -4.71 -11.39 -12.34
C LEU A 282 -5.72 -11.31 -11.18
N ASN A 283 -5.58 -12.19 -10.18
CA ASN A 283 -6.41 -12.17 -8.99
C ASN A 283 -6.14 -10.90 -8.16
N PHE A 284 -7.11 -10.52 -7.37
CA PHE A 284 -6.99 -9.37 -6.49
C PHE A 284 -7.87 -9.50 -5.24
N LEU A 285 -7.57 -8.69 -4.26
CA LEU A 285 -8.36 -8.52 -3.06
C LEU A 285 -8.90 -7.09 -3.03
N VAL A 286 -10.13 -6.93 -2.55
CA VAL A 286 -10.71 -5.61 -2.26
C VAL A 286 -11.20 -5.54 -0.83
N ALA A 287 -11.00 -4.38 -0.21
CA ALA A 287 -11.62 -3.99 1.03
C ALA A 287 -12.79 -3.05 0.73
N GLN A 288 -13.92 -3.22 1.44
CA GLN A 288 -15.10 -2.38 1.24
C GLN A 288 -15.70 -1.89 2.56
N GLY A 289 -16.13 -0.63 2.54
CA GLY A 289 -16.73 0.05 3.68
C GLY A 289 -18.27 -0.04 3.72
N ALA A 290 -18.93 1.10 3.77
CA ALA A 290 -20.37 1.27 3.99
C ALA A 290 -20.80 0.75 5.38
N PRO A 291 -20.33 1.41 6.47
CA PRO A 291 -20.63 0.98 7.84
C PRO A 291 -22.13 1.03 8.19
N ASP A 292 -22.90 1.81 7.47
CA ASP A 292 -24.35 1.97 7.58
C ASP A 292 -25.16 0.84 6.90
N ARG A 293 -24.46 -0.14 6.27
CA ARG A 293 -25.09 -1.26 5.57
C ARG A 293 -24.68 -2.59 6.13
N GLU A 294 -25.62 -3.51 6.18
CA GLU A 294 -25.32 -4.90 6.46
C GLU A 294 -24.72 -5.57 5.22
N ILE A 295 -23.40 -5.72 5.23
CA ILE A 295 -22.63 -6.43 4.22
C ILE A 295 -21.94 -7.57 4.92
N PRO A 296 -22.25 -8.84 4.60
CA PRO A 296 -21.71 -9.97 5.33
C PRO A 296 -20.19 -10.12 5.16
N PHE A 297 -19.66 -9.79 3.97
CA PHE A 297 -18.24 -9.93 3.65
C PHE A 297 -17.70 -8.60 3.14
N ARG A 298 -16.74 -8.02 3.88
CA ARG A 298 -16.17 -6.71 3.54
C ARG A 298 -14.78 -6.80 2.94
N VAL A 299 -14.15 -7.96 2.98
CA VAL A 299 -12.96 -8.27 2.22
C VAL A 299 -13.31 -9.36 1.22
N LEU A 300 -13.04 -9.11 -0.06
CA LEU A 300 -13.38 -10.02 -1.14
C LEU A 300 -12.11 -10.45 -1.86
N TRP A 301 -11.96 -11.77 -2.04
CA TRP A 301 -10.95 -12.34 -2.94
C TRP A 301 -11.60 -12.66 -4.27
N VAL A 302 -11.14 -12.02 -5.33
CA VAL A 302 -11.65 -12.18 -6.68
C VAL A 302 -10.62 -12.91 -7.53
N ASN A 303 -11.03 -14.05 -8.06
CA ASN A 303 -10.25 -14.85 -8.98
C ASN A 303 -10.52 -14.43 -10.43
N ALA A 304 -9.47 -14.24 -11.20
CA ALA A 304 -9.52 -14.04 -12.63
C ALA A 304 -9.33 -15.42 -13.33
N VAL A 305 -10.35 -15.85 -14.03
CA VAL A 305 -10.40 -17.19 -14.66
C VAL A 305 -10.47 -17.03 -16.16
N GLN A 306 -9.52 -17.60 -16.88
CA GLN A 306 -9.56 -17.63 -18.34
C GLN A 306 -10.54 -18.71 -18.78
N THR A 307 -11.55 -18.30 -19.55
CA THR A 307 -12.55 -19.19 -20.17
C THR A 307 -12.45 -19.13 -21.68
N PRO A 308 -13.12 -20.03 -22.43
CA PRO A 308 -13.19 -19.93 -23.89
C PRO A 308 -13.82 -18.61 -24.37
N ASP A 309 -14.72 -18.02 -23.58
CA ASP A 309 -15.42 -16.78 -23.89
C ASP A 309 -14.65 -15.52 -23.46
N GLY A 310 -13.49 -15.69 -22.80
CA GLY A 310 -12.65 -14.60 -22.34
C GLY A 310 -12.29 -14.69 -20.86
N LEU A 311 -11.81 -13.56 -20.31
CA LEU A 311 -11.45 -13.45 -18.90
C LEU A 311 -12.68 -13.15 -18.06
N GLU A 312 -12.96 -14.02 -17.09
CA GLU A 312 -14.05 -13.86 -16.14
C GLU A 312 -13.52 -13.64 -14.72
N TYR A 313 -14.23 -12.83 -13.95
CA TYR A 313 -13.93 -12.57 -12.55
C TYR A 313 -14.97 -13.25 -11.66
N ARG A 314 -14.50 -14.12 -10.77
CA ARG A 314 -15.33 -14.94 -9.89
C ARG A 314 -14.88 -14.81 -8.44
N SER A 315 -15.83 -14.93 -7.50
CA SER A 315 -15.46 -15.02 -6.07
C SER A 315 -14.62 -16.26 -5.80
N ASN A 316 -13.78 -16.19 -4.78
CA ASN A 316 -13.07 -17.36 -4.27
C ASN A 316 -13.90 -18.04 -3.17
N PRO A 317 -14.69 -19.09 -3.47
CA PRO A 317 -15.55 -19.73 -2.49
C PRO A 317 -14.78 -20.65 -1.52
N THR A 318 -13.52 -20.97 -1.81
CA THR A 318 -12.71 -21.87 -0.96
C THR A 318 -12.50 -21.30 0.44
N LEU A 319 -12.49 -19.95 0.56
CA LEU A 319 -12.36 -19.25 1.84
C LEU A 319 -13.61 -19.35 2.74
N LEU A 320 -14.72 -19.86 2.22
CA LEU A 320 -15.91 -20.17 3.03
C LEU A 320 -15.75 -21.46 3.84
N ALA A 321 -14.78 -22.31 3.47
CA ALA A 321 -14.48 -23.52 4.22
C ALA A 321 -13.82 -23.15 5.56
N ARG A 322 -14.49 -23.49 6.66
CA ARG A 322 -14.04 -23.17 8.03
C ARG A 322 -13.55 -24.43 8.70
N ASP A 323 -12.25 -24.59 8.79
CA ASP A 323 -11.65 -25.65 9.59
C ASP A 323 -11.45 -25.19 11.03
N THR A 324 -12.49 -25.33 11.84
CA THR A 324 -12.47 -24.94 13.26
C THR A 324 -11.52 -25.76 14.13
N SER A 325 -10.99 -26.87 13.62
CA SER A 325 -9.92 -27.60 14.29
C SER A 325 -8.58 -26.86 14.22
N ARG A 326 -8.41 -26.00 13.21
CA ARG A 326 -7.17 -25.25 12.95
C ARG A 326 -7.23 -23.78 13.34
N ALA A 327 -8.42 -23.20 13.45
CA ALA A 327 -8.57 -21.80 13.82
C ALA A 327 -9.94 -21.52 14.48
N ASN A 328 -10.03 -20.38 15.14
CA ASN A 328 -11.27 -19.89 15.74
C ASN A 328 -11.91 -18.73 14.94
N SER A 329 -11.20 -18.18 13.97
CA SER A 329 -11.63 -17.01 13.22
C SER A 329 -11.07 -17.05 11.79
N PHE A 330 -11.85 -16.50 10.83
CA PHE A 330 -11.59 -16.62 9.41
C PHE A 330 -11.87 -15.28 8.70
N LEU A 331 -11.21 -15.05 7.56
CA LEU A 331 -11.40 -13.88 6.71
C LEU A 331 -12.88 -13.72 6.29
N TYR A 332 -13.53 -14.86 5.98
CA TYR A 332 -14.93 -14.91 5.58
C TYR A 332 -15.87 -15.30 6.73
N ASP A 333 -15.55 -14.82 7.94
CA ASP A 333 -16.55 -14.74 9.00
C ASP A 333 -17.51 -13.61 8.71
N GLN A 334 -18.80 -13.86 8.83
CA GLN A 334 -19.81 -12.83 8.62
C GLN A 334 -19.61 -11.69 9.63
N ASN A 335 -19.66 -10.47 9.14
CA ASN A 335 -19.49 -9.25 9.94
C ASN A 335 -18.13 -9.17 10.68
N LYS A 336 -17.09 -9.83 10.15
CA LYS A 336 -15.73 -9.79 10.72
C LYS A 336 -15.20 -8.35 10.79
N PHE A 337 -15.43 -7.59 9.73
CA PHE A 337 -14.98 -6.21 9.59
C PHE A 337 -16.16 -5.24 9.67
N ARG A 338 -15.89 -4.00 10.08
CA ARG A 338 -16.87 -2.90 10.10
C ARG A 338 -16.63 -1.88 9.01
N ASN A 339 -15.40 -1.42 8.85
CA ASN A 339 -14.98 -0.49 7.80
C ASN A 339 -13.51 -0.70 7.45
N PRO A 340 -13.16 -1.81 6.77
CA PRO A 340 -11.79 -2.04 6.34
C PRO A 340 -11.40 -0.99 5.30
N THR A 341 -10.29 -0.30 5.54
CA THR A 341 -9.81 0.85 4.80
C THR A 341 -8.54 0.58 4.03
N GLY A 342 -7.73 -0.36 4.46
CA GLY A 342 -6.51 -0.75 3.76
C GLY A 342 -6.34 -2.26 3.74
N ILE A 343 -5.79 -2.78 2.63
CA ILE A 343 -5.51 -4.19 2.43
C ILE A 343 -4.18 -4.39 1.72
N ALA A 344 -3.36 -5.30 2.23
CA ALA A 344 -2.11 -5.69 1.59
C ALA A 344 -1.93 -7.20 1.56
N TYR A 345 -1.22 -7.68 0.56
CA TYR A 345 -0.79 -9.07 0.45
C TYR A 345 0.73 -9.13 0.54
N THR A 346 1.27 -9.98 1.43
CA THR A 346 2.72 -9.99 1.69
C THR A 346 3.53 -10.51 0.51
N ALA A 347 2.93 -11.37 -0.31
CA ALA A 347 3.51 -11.99 -1.51
C ALA A 347 4.90 -12.64 -1.30
N ASP A 348 5.29 -12.87 -0.07
CA ASP A 348 6.47 -13.68 0.31
C ASP A 348 6.08 -15.16 0.51
N ALA A 349 6.99 -15.97 1.05
CA ALA A 349 6.75 -17.39 1.32
C ALA A 349 5.61 -17.64 2.33
N ARG A 350 5.24 -16.65 3.13
CA ARG A 350 4.14 -16.73 4.11
C ARG A 350 2.77 -16.53 3.46
N ALA A 351 2.71 -15.77 2.39
CA ALA A 351 1.48 -15.51 1.63
C ALA A 351 0.33 -15.06 2.54
N GLN A 352 0.51 -13.95 3.25
CA GLN A 352 -0.42 -13.42 4.25
C GLN A 352 -1.22 -12.23 3.70
N ILE A 353 -2.41 -12.05 4.25
CA ILE A 353 -3.30 -10.92 3.97
C ILE A 353 -3.33 -10.05 5.23
N LEU A 354 -3.01 -8.77 5.07
CA LEU A 354 -3.11 -7.75 6.11
C LEU A 354 -4.31 -6.87 5.83
N VAL A 355 -5.10 -6.58 6.84
CA VAL A 355 -6.27 -5.70 6.73
C VAL A 355 -6.26 -4.72 7.89
N VAL A 356 -6.40 -3.43 7.61
CA VAL A 356 -6.68 -2.43 8.64
C VAL A 356 -8.14 -1.99 8.56
N ASP A 357 -8.79 -1.87 9.71
CA ASP A 357 -10.20 -1.50 9.82
C ASP A 357 -10.32 -0.24 10.69
N ALA A 358 -10.71 0.86 10.07
CA ALA A 358 -10.83 2.16 10.70
C ALA A 358 -11.95 2.24 11.74
N ALA A 359 -12.98 1.40 11.65
CA ALA A 359 -14.08 1.42 12.63
C ALA A 359 -13.82 0.58 13.88
N THR A 360 -12.81 -0.28 13.84
CA THR A 360 -12.35 -1.07 14.98
C THR A 360 -10.96 -0.68 15.46
N ASP A 361 -10.33 0.29 14.78
CA ASP A 361 -8.97 0.75 15.06
C ASP A 361 -7.99 -0.42 15.19
N SER A 362 -8.02 -1.34 14.19
CA SER A 362 -7.33 -2.63 14.33
C SER A 362 -6.61 -3.05 13.05
N LEU A 363 -5.51 -3.80 13.26
CA LEU A 363 -4.79 -4.53 12.24
C LEU A 363 -5.07 -6.03 12.38
N TYR A 364 -5.52 -6.63 11.30
CA TYR A 364 -5.80 -8.07 11.19
C TYR A 364 -4.79 -8.75 10.26
N LEU A 365 -4.43 -9.98 10.60
CA LEU A 365 -3.58 -10.82 9.78
C LEU A 365 -4.26 -12.15 9.50
N PHE A 366 -4.31 -12.51 8.20
CA PHE A 366 -4.83 -13.80 7.74
C PHE A 366 -3.79 -14.51 6.88
N GLN A 367 -3.83 -15.83 6.90
CA GLN A 367 -3.13 -16.67 5.93
C GLN A 367 -3.89 -16.67 4.59
N SER A 368 -3.25 -17.06 3.51
CA SER A 368 -3.88 -17.14 2.17
C SER A 368 -5.05 -18.11 2.08
N ASN A 369 -5.17 -19.05 3.03
CA ASN A 369 -6.32 -19.93 3.16
C ASN A 369 -7.49 -19.33 3.96
N GLY A 370 -7.37 -18.05 4.36
CA GLY A 370 -8.39 -17.31 5.11
C GLY A 370 -8.36 -17.52 6.62
N ILE A 371 -7.46 -18.32 7.17
CA ILE A 371 -7.31 -18.50 8.61
C ILE A 371 -6.70 -17.24 9.23
N GLU A 372 -7.31 -16.71 10.29
CA GLU A 372 -6.74 -15.59 11.05
C GLU A 372 -5.56 -16.03 11.91
N GLY A 373 -4.49 -15.25 11.87
CA GLY A 373 -3.28 -15.47 12.64
C GLY A 373 -2.22 -16.28 11.91
N ILE A 374 -1.23 -16.75 12.65
CA ILE A 374 -0.07 -17.48 12.13
C ILE A 374 -0.09 -18.94 12.59
N ASN A 375 0.62 -19.79 11.87
CA ASN A 375 0.80 -21.17 12.30
C ASN A 375 1.63 -21.21 13.59
N PRO A 376 1.31 -22.09 14.54
CA PRO A 376 2.11 -22.29 15.74
C PRO A 376 3.57 -22.65 15.37
N PRO A 377 4.54 -22.21 16.19
CA PRO A 377 5.94 -22.58 15.97
C PRO A 377 6.14 -24.09 15.95
N PRO A 378 7.11 -24.59 15.18
CA PRO A 378 7.45 -26.01 15.17
C PRO A 378 7.76 -26.53 16.57
N GLY A 379 7.17 -27.66 16.95
CA GLY A 379 7.31 -28.24 18.29
C GLY A 379 6.33 -27.72 19.34
N SER A 380 5.50 -26.74 19.01
CA SER A 380 4.42 -26.29 19.87
C SER A 380 3.35 -27.38 20.01
N GLN A 381 2.73 -27.44 21.18
CA GLN A 381 1.56 -28.31 21.39
C GLN A 381 0.25 -27.67 20.90
N GLN A 382 0.30 -26.43 20.46
CA GLN A 382 -0.86 -25.75 19.88
C GLN A 382 -1.16 -26.29 18.49
N THR A 383 -2.42 -26.62 18.24
CA THR A 383 -2.91 -27.11 16.94
C THR A 383 -3.59 -26.01 16.14
N LYS A 384 -4.09 -24.98 16.81
CA LYS A 384 -4.78 -23.86 16.19
C LYS A 384 -3.84 -22.70 15.93
N ALA A 385 -4.14 -21.94 14.87
CA ALA A 385 -3.45 -20.72 14.57
C ALA A 385 -3.46 -19.75 15.77
N ILE A 386 -2.32 -19.10 15.96
CA ILE A 386 -2.15 -18.06 17.00
C ILE A 386 -2.67 -16.75 16.42
N ASN A 387 -3.67 -16.17 17.08
CA ASN A 387 -4.17 -14.86 16.67
C ASN A 387 -3.15 -13.79 17.05
N VAL A 388 -2.68 -13.05 16.06
CA VAL A 388 -1.72 -11.95 16.20
C VAL A 388 -2.34 -10.60 15.81
N SER A 389 -3.63 -10.59 15.44
CA SER A 389 -4.38 -9.36 15.19
C SER A 389 -4.48 -8.54 16.47
N PHE A 390 -4.38 -7.22 16.33
CA PHE A 390 -4.39 -6.31 17.49
C PHE A 390 -4.90 -4.93 17.10
N GLY A 391 -5.15 -4.09 18.10
CA GLY A 391 -5.57 -2.71 17.91
C GLY A 391 -6.42 -2.20 19.05
N GLY A 392 -7.22 -1.22 18.74
CA GLY A 392 -8.08 -0.47 19.64
C GLY A 392 -7.75 1.02 19.58
N LYS A 393 -8.76 1.85 19.85
CA LYS A 393 -8.64 3.30 19.74
C LYS A 393 -7.61 3.89 20.69
N GLY A 394 -6.68 4.67 20.17
CA GLY A 394 -5.68 5.40 20.95
C GLY A 394 -4.41 5.71 20.18
N ASN A 395 -3.40 6.19 20.90
CA ASN A 395 -2.10 6.57 20.35
C ASN A 395 -0.92 5.75 20.92
N GLY A 396 -1.21 4.73 21.70
CA GLY A 396 -0.19 3.84 22.25
C GLY A 396 0.49 2.97 21.20
N PRO A 397 1.51 2.21 21.58
CA PRO A 397 2.32 1.42 20.63
C PRO A 397 1.53 0.34 19.88
N ARG A 398 0.42 -0.12 20.41
CA ARG A 398 -0.45 -1.13 19.81
C ARG A 398 -1.88 -0.63 19.60
N GLN A 399 -2.05 0.68 19.50
CA GLN A 399 -3.33 1.34 19.28
C GLN A 399 -3.28 2.17 18.01
N PHE A 400 -4.45 2.42 17.43
CA PHE A 400 -4.64 3.23 16.23
C PHE A 400 -5.79 4.22 16.44
N ASP A 401 -5.87 5.21 15.55
CA ASP A 401 -7.05 6.07 15.42
C ASP A 401 -7.34 6.24 13.92
N GLU A 402 -8.37 5.51 13.45
CA GLU A 402 -8.77 5.41 12.04
C GLU A 402 -7.62 5.02 11.09
N PRO A 403 -6.98 3.84 11.26
CA PRO A 403 -5.94 3.40 10.34
C PRO A 403 -6.49 3.31 8.92
N SER A 404 -5.75 3.83 7.94
CA SER A 404 -6.24 4.08 6.59
C SER A 404 -5.58 3.22 5.52
N GLY A 405 -4.31 2.89 5.67
CA GLY A 405 -3.54 2.11 4.71
C GLY A 405 -2.58 1.15 5.39
N VAL A 406 -2.17 0.09 4.69
CA VAL A 406 -1.23 -0.91 5.19
C VAL A 406 -0.30 -1.39 4.09
N ALA A 407 0.99 -1.52 4.40
CA ALA A 407 1.98 -2.10 3.51
C ALA A 407 2.83 -3.14 4.24
N TYR A 408 3.48 -4.00 3.47
CA TYR A 408 4.39 -5.01 4.01
C TYR A 408 5.68 -5.06 3.19
N PHE A 409 6.79 -5.07 3.89
CA PHE A 409 8.09 -5.22 3.25
C PHE A 409 9.10 -5.85 4.21
N ARG A 410 9.78 -6.92 3.76
CA ARG A 410 10.84 -7.60 4.53
C ARG A 410 10.48 -7.87 5.99
N ARG A 411 9.30 -8.44 6.22
CA ARG A 411 8.75 -8.79 7.55
C ARG A 411 8.34 -7.60 8.41
N VAL A 412 8.40 -6.38 7.89
CA VAL A 412 7.89 -5.19 8.56
C VAL A 412 6.51 -4.85 7.98
N VAL A 413 5.56 -4.63 8.86
CA VAL A 413 4.23 -4.11 8.54
C VAL A 413 4.23 -2.62 8.84
N TYR A 414 3.79 -1.83 7.88
CA TYR A 414 3.62 -0.38 7.98
C TYR A 414 2.14 -0.06 7.97
N VAL A 415 1.69 0.78 8.88
CA VAL A 415 0.28 1.21 8.99
C VAL A 415 0.22 2.73 8.96
N ALA A 416 -0.55 3.27 8.03
CA ALA A 416 -0.92 4.68 8.03
C ALA A 416 -1.99 4.91 9.10
N ASP A 417 -1.58 5.48 10.22
CA ASP A 417 -2.41 5.73 11.40
C ASP A 417 -2.92 7.18 11.35
N LYS A 418 -4.03 7.34 10.62
CA LYS A 418 -4.49 8.60 10.05
C LYS A 418 -4.65 9.73 11.06
N ASN A 419 -5.48 9.54 12.07
CA ASN A 419 -5.77 10.61 13.03
C ASN A 419 -4.65 10.82 14.05
N ASN A 420 -3.73 9.85 14.17
CA ASN A 420 -2.50 10.01 14.94
C ASN A 420 -1.38 10.68 14.13
N ASN A 421 -1.59 11.00 12.85
CA ASN A 421 -0.62 11.68 11.95
C ASN A 421 0.74 10.98 11.89
N ARG A 422 0.74 9.63 11.87
CA ARG A 422 1.97 8.84 11.93
C ARG A 422 1.92 7.60 11.03
N ILE A 423 3.10 7.07 10.74
CA ILE A 423 3.26 5.72 10.21
C ILE A 423 3.77 4.82 11.33
N ALA A 424 2.91 3.90 11.74
CA ALA A 424 3.24 2.90 12.74
C ALA A 424 3.88 1.67 12.07
N ARG A 425 4.91 1.10 12.71
CA ARG A 425 5.68 -0.01 12.15
C ARG A 425 5.70 -1.17 13.12
N TYR A 426 5.56 -2.38 12.58
CA TYR A 426 5.48 -3.59 13.40
C TYR A 426 6.24 -4.75 12.78
N LYS A 427 6.77 -5.61 13.61
CA LYS A 427 7.40 -6.87 13.21
C LYS A 427 6.97 -7.97 14.17
N LEU A 428 6.74 -9.18 13.65
CA LEU A 428 6.46 -10.31 14.53
C LEU A 428 7.67 -10.57 15.44
N ASN A 429 7.43 -10.79 16.73
CA ASN A 429 8.51 -11.06 17.68
C ASN A 429 9.31 -12.34 17.33
N THR A 430 8.72 -13.26 16.60
CA THR A 430 9.39 -14.44 16.04
C THR A 430 10.32 -14.13 14.86
N ASP A 431 10.35 -12.90 14.39
CA ASP A 431 11.16 -12.44 13.24
C ASP A 431 12.40 -11.64 13.66
N PHE A 432 12.65 -11.47 14.95
CA PHE A 432 13.80 -10.75 15.50
C PHE A 432 15.03 -11.66 15.72
N GLU A 433 15.22 -12.67 14.91
CA GLU A 433 16.43 -13.53 14.95
C GLU A 433 17.61 -12.89 14.24
#